data_ad051112e3af9d6140123b4bc68a9922
#
_entry.id   ad051112e3af9d6140123b4bc68a9922
#
_cell.length_a   1.000
_cell.length_b   1.000
_cell.length_c   1.000
_cell.angle_alpha   90.00
_cell.angle_beta   90.00
_cell.angle_gamma   90.00
#
_symmetry.space_group_name_H-M   'P 1'
#
loop_
_entity.id
_entity.type
_entity.pdbx_description
1 polymer ?
#
loop_
_entity_poly.entity_id
_entity_poly.type
_entity_poly.pdbx_seq_one_letter_code
_entity_poly.pdbx_strand_id
1 'polypeptide(L)'
;MSATPGSPVKKGKLRQFNSDYDDLEPIITYRHLQSSIIGPRHPLRIVALVDCNAFYANCEQVRLKLDPEEPLVVLQWGMLIAVNYPARKFGISRMDKPEDALKRCPNLKVVHVATYAQGESEPKYWDKPEIKTHKV
;
A
#
# COMPACT_ATOMS: atom_id res chain seq x y z
N MET A 1 -55.42 30.33 -13.49
CA MET A 1 -54.39 29.42 -12.92
C MET A 1 -53.07 29.72 -13.65
N SER A 2 -52.21 30.47 -12.98
CA SER A 2 -50.95 30.97 -13.57
C SER A 2 -49.82 29.99 -13.21
N ALA A 3 -49.14 29.43 -14.23
CA ALA A 3 -48.00 28.55 -14.07
C ALA A 3 -46.76 29.40 -13.83
N THR A 4 -46.08 29.17 -12.70
CA THR A 4 -44.79 29.79 -12.37
C THR A 4 -43.66 29.18 -13.23
N PRO A 5 -42.79 29.97 -13.89
CA PRO A 5 -41.69 29.43 -14.68
C PRO A 5 -40.63 28.85 -13.75
N GLY A 6 -40.21 27.61 -14.04
CA GLY A 6 -39.17 26.90 -13.30
C GLY A 6 -37.82 27.60 -13.42
N SER A 7 -37.12 27.67 -12.29
CA SER A 7 -35.76 28.21 -12.20
C SER A 7 -34.78 27.45 -13.10
N PRO A 8 -33.83 28.12 -13.77
CA PRO A 8 -32.88 27.48 -14.65
C PRO A 8 -31.93 26.57 -13.84
N VAL A 9 -31.89 25.31 -14.23
CA VAL A 9 -30.92 24.33 -13.70
C VAL A 9 -29.52 24.81 -14.11
N LYS A 10 -28.73 25.23 -13.15
CA LYS A 10 -27.31 25.55 -13.35
C LYS A 10 -26.60 24.31 -13.86
N LYS A 11 -26.20 24.32 -15.14
CA LYS A 11 -25.28 23.31 -15.69
C LYS A 11 -23.98 23.37 -14.91
N GLY A 12 -23.71 22.35 -14.11
CA GLY A 12 -22.45 22.21 -13.40
C GLY A 12 -21.32 22.18 -14.41
N LYS A 13 -20.36 23.09 -14.30
CA LYS A 13 -19.10 23.02 -15.02
C LYS A 13 -18.44 21.70 -14.67
N LEU A 14 -18.16 20.85 -15.67
CA LEU A 14 -17.20 19.75 -15.49
C LEU A 14 -15.88 20.40 -15.03
N ARG A 15 -15.44 20.06 -13.80
CA ARG A 15 -14.13 20.46 -13.34
C ARG A 15 -13.09 19.75 -14.20
N GLN A 16 -12.26 20.52 -14.87
CA GLN A 16 -11.08 20.03 -15.56
C GLN A 16 -10.12 19.53 -14.47
N PHE A 17 -9.62 18.32 -14.60
CA PHE A 17 -8.59 17.78 -13.71
C PHE A 17 -7.33 18.64 -13.86
N ASN A 18 -7.07 19.50 -12.90
CA ASN A 18 -5.81 20.22 -12.81
C ASN A 18 -4.83 19.32 -12.04
N SER A 19 -3.64 19.13 -12.59
CA SER A 19 -2.59 18.30 -12.01
C SER A 19 -1.92 18.90 -10.76
N ASP A 20 -2.32 20.09 -10.39
CA ASP A 20 -1.81 20.78 -9.20
C ASP A 20 -2.66 20.36 -8.00
N TYR A 21 -2.00 19.93 -6.93
CA TYR A 21 -2.53 19.38 -5.68
C TYR A 21 -3.48 20.31 -4.87
N ASP A 22 -4.07 21.29 -5.52
CA ASP A 22 -4.88 22.34 -4.90
C ASP A 22 -6.39 21.98 -4.82
N ASP A 23 -6.80 20.78 -5.26
CA ASP A 23 -8.17 20.31 -5.18
C ASP A 23 -8.45 19.56 -3.86
N LEU A 24 -8.11 20.17 -2.74
CA LEU A 24 -8.37 19.62 -1.39
C LEU A 24 -9.82 19.74 -0.92
N GLU A 25 -10.75 20.18 -1.74
CA GLU A 25 -12.17 20.07 -1.40
C GLU A 25 -12.60 18.60 -1.51
N PRO A 26 -13.03 17.98 -0.40
CA PRO A 26 -13.42 16.59 -0.42
C PRO A 26 -14.63 16.39 -1.34
N ILE A 27 -14.45 15.67 -2.44
CA ILE A 27 -15.52 15.25 -3.36
C ILE A 27 -16.54 14.37 -2.60
N ILE A 28 -16.05 13.66 -1.58
CA ILE A 28 -16.83 12.77 -0.72
C ILE A 28 -16.95 13.39 0.67
N THR A 29 -18.18 13.57 1.13
CA THR A 29 -18.49 14.11 2.45
C THR A 29 -19.13 13.06 3.34
N TYR A 30 -19.19 13.28 4.65
CA TYR A 30 -19.91 12.42 5.59
C TYR A 30 -21.36 12.15 5.18
N ARG A 31 -22.03 13.11 4.55
CA ARG A 31 -23.38 12.93 4.03
C ARG A 31 -23.46 11.85 2.96
N HIS A 32 -22.44 11.73 2.12
CA HIS A 32 -22.36 10.64 1.13
C HIS A 32 -22.13 9.29 1.80
N LEU A 33 -21.29 9.23 2.84
CA LEU A 33 -21.00 7.99 3.56
C LEU A 33 -22.22 7.47 4.36
N GLN A 34 -23.06 8.39 4.84
CA GLN A 34 -24.26 8.05 5.63
C GLN A 34 -25.51 7.82 4.76
N SER A 35 -25.42 8.04 3.46
CA SER A 35 -26.56 7.85 2.56
C SER A 35 -26.90 6.36 2.42
N SER A 36 -28.13 6.00 2.79
CA SER A 36 -28.68 4.66 2.58
C SER A 36 -29.10 4.40 1.12
N ILE A 37 -29.20 5.46 0.31
CA ILE A 37 -29.65 5.40 -1.09
C ILE A 37 -28.49 5.76 -1.99
N ILE A 38 -27.98 4.77 -2.73
CA ILE A 38 -26.91 4.94 -3.71
C ILE A 38 -27.52 4.99 -5.12
N GLY A 39 -27.90 6.18 -5.56
CA GLY A 39 -28.44 6.40 -6.91
C GLY A 39 -27.35 6.49 -7.99
N PRO A 40 -27.74 6.57 -9.28
CA PRO A 40 -26.78 6.59 -10.42
C PRO A 40 -25.76 7.73 -10.38
N ARG A 41 -26.07 8.83 -9.69
CA ARG A 41 -25.20 10.02 -9.55
C ARG A 41 -24.46 10.08 -8.22
N HIS A 42 -24.57 9.05 -7.37
CA HIS A 42 -23.88 9.04 -6.09
C HIS A 42 -22.38 8.83 -6.30
N PRO A 43 -21.49 9.63 -5.68
CA PRO A 43 -20.04 9.53 -5.90
C PRO A 43 -19.45 8.19 -5.45
N LEU A 44 -20.06 7.51 -4.47
CA LEU A 44 -19.64 6.19 -3.99
C LEU A 44 -20.36 5.02 -4.67
N ARG A 45 -21.04 5.24 -5.80
CA ARG A 45 -21.75 4.19 -6.53
C ARG A 45 -20.81 3.09 -7.02
N ILE A 46 -19.59 3.45 -7.39
CA ILE A 46 -18.54 2.52 -7.79
C ILE A 46 -17.31 2.83 -6.95
N VAL A 47 -16.85 1.85 -6.21
CA VAL A 47 -15.61 1.92 -5.42
C VAL A 47 -14.66 0.85 -5.92
N ALA A 48 -13.44 1.23 -6.25
CA ALA A 48 -12.37 0.31 -6.61
C ALA A 48 -11.26 0.40 -5.55
N LEU A 49 -10.82 -0.76 -5.08
CA LEU A 49 -9.63 -0.88 -4.24
C LEU A 49 -8.53 -1.51 -5.08
N VAL A 50 -7.40 -0.83 -5.17
CA VAL A 50 -6.19 -1.36 -5.81
C VAL A 50 -5.12 -1.49 -4.74
N ASP A 51 -4.61 -2.71 -4.57
CA ASP A 51 -3.54 -3.01 -3.61
C ASP A 51 -2.40 -3.74 -4.31
N CYS A 52 -1.17 -3.40 -3.94
CA CYS A 52 0.01 -4.07 -4.47
C CYS A 52 0.36 -5.27 -3.58
N ASN A 53 0.25 -6.45 -4.14
CA ASN A 53 0.55 -7.69 -3.43
C ASN A 53 1.99 -7.71 -2.91
N ALA A 54 2.16 -7.95 -1.59
CA ALA A 54 3.46 -8.05 -0.94
C ALA A 54 4.43 -6.92 -1.36
N PHE A 55 3.95 -5.67 -1.39
CA PHE A 55 4.63 -4.52 -2.01
C PHE A 55 6.12 -4.43 -1.69
N TYR A 56 6.49 -4.40 -0.41
CA TYR A 56 7.91 -4.29 -0.02
C TYR A 56 8.74 -5.47 -0.54
N ALA A 57 8.21 -6.69 -0.50
CA ALA A 57 8.93 -7.86 -1.01
C ALA A 57 9.13 -7.78 -2.53
N ASN A 58 8.13 -7.32 -3.28
CA ASN A 58 8.25 -7.13 -4.72
C ASN A 58 9.23 -6.00 -5.08
N CYS A 59 9.24 -4.91 -4.33
CA CYS A 59 10.24 -3.85 -4.53
C CYS A 59 11.66 -4.37 -4.35
N GLU A 60 11.91 -5.14 -3.29
CA GLU A 60 13.22 -5.73 -3.03
C GLU A 60 13.60 -6.80 -4.09
N GLN A 61 12.63 -7.58 -4.54
CA GLN A 61 12.82 -8.57 -5.59
C GLN A 61 13.29 -7.92 -6.91
N VAL A 62 12.66 -6.80 -7.29
CA VAL A 62 13.07 -6.01 -8.47
C VAL A 62 14.43 -5.36 -8.24
N ARG A 63 14.68 -4.74 -7.07
CA ARG A 63 15.94 -4.09 -6.74
C ARG A 63 17.12 -5.07 -6.81
N LEU A 64 16.94 -6.28 -6.28
CA LEU A 64 17.97 -7.31 -6.23
C LEU A 64 18.03 -8.17 -7.50
N LYS A 65 17.14 -7.93 -8.47
CA LYS A 65 17.02 -8.70 -9.72
C LYS A 65 16.86 -10.20 -9.48
N LEU A 66 16.08 -10.57 -8.44
CA LEU A 66 15.81 -11.97 -8.12
C LEU A 66 14.71 -12.54 -8.99
N ASP A 67 14.72 -13.87 -9.16
CA ASP A 67 13.66 -14.58 -9.87
C ASP A 67 12.31 -14.36 -9.15
N PRO A 68 11.20 -14.12 -9.86
CA PRO A 68 9.87 -14.00 -9.27
C PRO A 68 9.43 -15.21 -8.43
N GLU A 69 9.93 -16.40 -8.71
CA GLU A 69 9.64 -17.61 -7.94
C GLU A 69 10.58 -17.83 -6.75
N GLU A 70 11.58 -16.98 -6.56
CA GLU A 70 12.49 -17.08 -5.41
C GLU A 70 11.81 -16.63 -4.12
N PRO A 71 11.83 -17.44 -3.03
CA PRO A 71 11.20 -17.08 -1.78
C PRO A 71 11.96 -15.92 -1.11
N LEU A 72 11.25 -14.82 -0.86
CA LEU A 72 11.80 -13.60 -0.28
C LEU A 72 10.89 -13.02 0.81
N VAL A 73 11.52 -12.53 1.86
CA VAL A 73 10.86 -11.82 2.95
C VAL A 73 11.61 -10.53 3.28
N VAL A 74 10.87 -9.55 3.73
CA VAL A 74 11.44 -8.28 4.22
C VAL A 74 11.32 -8.20 5.73
N LEU A 75 12.46 -7.92 6.36
CA LEU A 75 12.64 -7.84 7.81
C LEU A 75 12.64 -6.39 8.28
N GLN A 76 12.00 -6.13 9.41
CA GLN A 76 12.13 -4.89 10.17
C GLN A 76 11.97 -5.19 11.66
N TRP A 77 12.83 -4.61 12.51
CA TRP A 77 12.74 -4.76 13.98
C TRP A 77 12.68 -6.22 14.48
N GLY A 78 13.38 -7.12 13.79
CA GLY A 78 13.43 -8.53 14.15
C GLY A 78 12.19 -9.36 13.76
N MET A 79 11.26 -8.78 12.98
CA MET A 79 10.05 -9.45 12.51
C MET A 79 9.88 -9.28 11.00
N LEU A 80 9.21 -10.24 10.36
CA LEU A 80 8.87 -10.17 8.94
C LEU A 80 7.70 -9.24 8.72
N ILE A 81 7.91 -8.19 7.92
CA ILE A 81 6.87 -7.21 7.58
C ILE A 81 6.23 -7.46 6.22
N ALA A 82 6.96 -8.12 5.31
CA ALA A 82 6.43 -8.54 4.01
C ALA A 82 6.96 -9.92 3.64
N VAL A 83 6.11 -10.72 3.00
CA VAL A 83 6.38 -12.11 2.59
C VAL A 83 5.84 -12.27 1.19
N ASN A 84 6.70 -12.62 0.21
CA ASN A 84 6.24 -12.87 -1.15
C ASN A 84 5.47 -14.20 -1.26
N TYR A 85 4.78 -14.40 -2.37
CA TYR A 85 3.94 -15.60 -2.56
C TYR A 85 4.74 -16.92 -2.57
N PRO A 86 5.94 -17.00 -3.19
CA PRO A 86 6.77 -18.19 -3.08
C PRO A 86 7.11 -18.55 -1.62
N ALA A 87 7.47 -17.57 -0.78
CA ALA A 87 7.76 -17.81 0.62
C ALA A 87 6.52 -18.26 1.43
N ARG A 88 5.33 -17.75 1.10
CA ARG A 88 4.07 -18.18 1.75
C ARG A 88 3.76 -19.65 1.52
N LYS A 89 4.21 -20.25 0.41
CA LYS A 89 4.04 -21.69 0.14
C LYS A 89 4.71 -22.57 1.20
N PHE A 90 5.71 -22.05 1.92
CA PHE A 90 6.38 -22.70 3.06
C PHE A 90 5.71 -22.38 4.41
N GLY A 91 4.51 -21.84 4.42
CA GLY A 91 3.80 -21.47 5.64
C GLY A 91 4.39 -20.28 6.38
N ILE A 92 5.21 -19.45 5.69
CA ILE A 92 5.79 -18.25 6.27
C ILE A 92 4.76 -17.11 6.20
N SER A 93 4.61 -16.41 7.31
CA SER A 93 3.66 -15.31 7.44
C SER A 93 4.33 -14.03 7.98
N ARG A 94 3.59 -12.92 7.90
CA ARG A 94 4.00 -11.68 8.56
C ARG A 94 4.05 -11.89 10.06
N MET A 95 4.95 -11.19 10.73
CA MET A 95 5.23 -11.29 12.18
C MET A 95 5.94 -12.58 12.61
N ASP A 96 6.26 -13.50 11.71
CA ASP A 96 7.17 -14.60 12.00
C ASP A 96 8.57 -14.08 12.32
N LYS A 97 9.31 -14.85 13.12
CA LYS A 97 10.73 -14.60 13.35
C LYS A 97 11.55 -15.14 12.18
N PRO A 98 12.61 -14.44 11.76
CA PRO A 98 13.47 -14.89 10.66
C PRO A 98 14.03 -16.30 10.86
N GLU A 99 14.40 -16.66 12.11
CA GLU A 99 14.98 -17.97 12.44
C GLU A 99 13.98 -19.10 12.16
N ASP A 100 12.69 -18.88 12.49
CA ASP A 100 11.66 -19.90 12.29
C ASP A 100 11.25 -20.00 10.81
N ALA A 101 11.29 -18.88 10.10
CA ALA A 101 11.09 -18.86 8.64
C ALA A 101 12.21 -19.61 7.91
N LEU A 102 13.47 -19.39 8.29
CA LEU A 102 14.63 -20.08 7.71
C LEU A 102 14.63 -21.59 7.98
N LYS A 103 14.12 -22.05 9.12
CA LYS A 103 13.92 -23.50 9.38
C LYS A 103 12.92 -24.12 8.39
N ARG A 104 11.86 -23.38 8.03
CA ARG A 104 10.84 -23.83 7.07
C ARG A 104 11.29 -23.74 5.63
N CYS A 105 12.12 -22.74 5.29
CA CYS A 105 12.65 -22.51 3.96
C CYS A 105 14.12 -22.12 4.05
N PRO A 106 15.07 -23.09 3.94
CA PRO A 106 16.51 -22.82 4.05
C PRO A 106 17.06 -21.88 2.98
N ASN A 107 16.44 -21.83 1.79
CA ASN A 107 16.85 -20.93 0.68
C ASN A 107 16.16 -19.57 0.75
N LEU A 108 15.44 -19.26 1.85
CA LEU A 108 14.74 -17.99 1.99
C LEU A 108 15.70 -16.81 1.91
N LYS A 109 15.39 -15.86 1.03
CA LYS A 109 16.07 -14.57 1.01
C LYS A 109 15.47 -13.65 2.05
N VAL A 110 16.26 -13.28 3.04
CA VAL A 110 15.87 -12.33 4.08
C VAL A 110 16.56 -11.01 3.82
N VAL A 111 15.77 -9.97 3.60
CA VAL A 111 16.25 -8.61 3.28
C VAL A 111 15.73 -7.66 4.34
N HIS A 112 16.59 -6.80 4.86
CA HIS A 112 16.15 -5.74 5.77
C HIS A 112 15.54 -4.58 4.95
N VAL A 113 14.45 -4.00 5.44
CA VAL A 113 13.86 -2.80 4.82
C VAL A 113 14.90 -1.67 4.78
N ALA A 114 14.85 -0.86 3.72
CA ALA A 114 15.68 0.34 3.62
C ALA A 114 15.45 1.26 4.83
N THR A 115 16.53 1.76 5.39
CA THR A 115 16.50 2.71 6.51
C THR A 115 17.13 4.03 6.09
N TYR A 116 16.63 5.12 6.65
CA TYR A 116 17.16 6.46 6.43
C TYR A 116 17.67 7.00 7.76
N ALA A 117 18.88 7.57 7.77
CA ALA A 117 19.32 8.34 8.92
C ALA A 117 18.64 9.72 8.92
N GLN A 118 18.57 10.34 10.10
CA GLN A 118 17.94 11.65 10.23
C GLN A 118 18.66 12.68 9.35
N GLY A 119 17.91 13.30 8.43
CA GLY A 119 18.44 14.29 7.48
C GLY A 119 19.13 13.72 6.24
N GLU A 120 19.20 12.40 6.07
CA GLU A 120 19.72 11.76 4.86
C GLU A 120 18.58 11.42 3.89
N SER A 121 18.80 11.64 2.59
CA SER A 121 17.87 11.27 1.51
C SER A 121 18.20 9.90 0.91
N GLU A 122 19.41 9.38 1.17
CA GLU A 122 19.86 8.11 0.62
C GLU A 122 19.49 6.92 1.53
N PRO A 123 18.86 5.87 0.99
CA PRO A 123 18.51 4.69 1.75
C PRO A 123 19.75 3.85 2.09
N LYS A 124 19.81 3.38 3.31
CA LYS A 124 20.81 2.37 3.73
C LYS A 124 20.16 0.99 3.73
N TYR A 125 20.79 0.06 3.01
CA TYR A 125 20.42 -1.35 2.96
C TYR A 125 21.40 -2.15 3.80
N TRP A 126 20.89 -3.06 4.58
CA TRP A 126 21.68 -3.95 5.42
C TRP A 126 21.81 -5.30 4.71
N ASP A 127 22.95 -5.55 4.05
CA ASP A 127 23.18 -6.74 3.24
C ASP A 127 23.43 -8.03 4.05
N LYS A 128 23.57 -7.89 5.36
CA LYS A 128 23.68 -9.04 6.27
C LYS A 128 22.54 -8.98 7.29
N PRO A 129 21.87 -10.10 7.52
CA PRO A 129 20.94 -10.24 8.64
C PRO A 129 21.73 -10.39 9.95
N GLU A 130 22.65 -9.47 10.24
CA GLU A 130 23.09 -9.31 11.60
C GLU A 130 21.87 -8.78 12.37
N ILE A 131 21.20 -9.68 13.05
CA ILE A 131 20.17 -9.38 14.03
C ILE A 131 20.84 -8.60 15.16
N LYS A 132 21.18 -7.35 14.87
CA LYS A 132 21.51 -6.40 15.94
C LYS A 132 20.17 -5.98 16.52
N THR A 133 19.77 -6.71 17.57
CA THR A 133 18.80 -6.19 18.52
C THR A 133 19.36 -4.86 19.04
N HIS A 134 18.97 -3.77 18.41
CA HIS A 134 19.15 -2.47 19.03
C HIS A 134 18.25 -2.46 20.26
N LYS A 135 18.84 -2.72 21.40
CA LYS A 135 18.24 -2.31 22.68
C LYS A 135 18.11 -0.79 22.61
N VAL A 136 16.88 -0.33 22.64
CA VAL A 136 16.51 1.07 22.93
C VAL A 136 16.84 1.34 24.38
#